data_fd296d01132a433fd27245716450b074
#
_entry.id   fd296d01132a433fd27245716450b074
#
_cell.length_a   1.000
_cell.length_b   1.000
_cell.length_c   1.000
_cell.angle_alpha   90.00
_cell.angle_beta   90.00
_cell.angle_gamma   90.00
#
_symmetry.space_group_name_H-M   'P 1'
#
loop_
_entity.id
_entity.type
_entity.pdbx_description
1 polymer ?
#
loop_
_entity_poly.entity_id
_entity_poly.type
_entity_poly.pdbx_seq_one_letter_code
_entity_poly.pdbx_strand_id
1 'polypeptide(L)'
;MTPYLFDPATDDAAVLAALHATAFADPWPENGIRDLFATPGVFALMLAEGFILIRTAGDEAEILTLAVDPAARRKGFGRALVRSAAAHAATLGATSLFLEVGVRNDAAQALYRGLGFVDVGRRKAYYADEDAHILRLPISAEFA
;
A
#
# COMPACT_ATOMS: atom_id res chain seq x y z
N MET A 1 -1.30 -13.26 12.57
CA MET A 1 -0.85 -12.11 11.75
C MET A 1 -2.06 -11.25 11.43
N THR A 2 -2.32 -10.27 12.28
CA THR A 2 -3.50 -9.40 12.13
C THR A 2 -3.04 -7.95 12.09
N PRO A 3 -3.08 -7.29 10.90
CA PRO A 3 -2.77 -5.88 10.80
C PRO A 3 -3.74 -5.03 11.62
N TYR A 4 -3.23 -3.94 12.19
CA TYR A 4 -4.03 -3.01 12.98
C TYR A 4 -3.98 -1.61 12.37
N LEU A 5 -5.05 -0.84 12.59
CA LEU A 5 -5.19 0.50 12.04
C LEU A 5 -4.26 1.47 12.78
N PHE A 6 -3.42 2.19 12.02
CA PHE A 6 -2.60 3.27 12.55
C PHE A 6 -3.49 4.46 12.89
N ASP A 7 -3.36 4.96 14.13
CA ASP A 7 -4.09 6.15 14.56
C ASP A 7 -3.16 7.36 14.53
N PRO A 8 -3.30 8.28 13.56
CA PRO A 8 -2.38 9.42 13.44
C PRO A 8 -2.45 10.40 14.61
N ALA A 9 -3.50 10.32 15.44
CA ALA A 9 -3.62 11.17 16.63
C ALA A 9 -2.79 10.68 17.82
N THR A 10 -2.55 9.35 17.90
CA THR A 10 -1.88 8.73 19.05
C THR A 10 -0.61 7.97 18.68
N ASP A 11 -0.51 7.46 17.45
CA ASP A 11 0.63 6.67 17.01
C ASP A 11 1.69 7.59 16.37
N ASP A 12 2.95 7.15 16.42
CA ASP A 12 4.08 7.94 15.95
C ASP A 12 4.40 7.63 14.48
N ALA A 13 4.26 8.63 13.62
CA ALA A 13 4.60 8.50 12.20
C ALA A 13 6.09 8.18 11.96
N ALA A 14 6.96 8.41 12.94
CA ALA A 14 8.37 8.01 12.85
C ALA A 14 8.54 6.51 12.67
N VAL A 15 7.63 5.71 13.21
CA VAL A 15 7.64 4.24 13.04
C VAL A 15 7.40 3.89 11.57
N LEU A 16 6.45 4.56 10.92
CA LEU A 16 6.19 4.36 9.49
C LEU A 16 7.40 4.78 8.65
N ALA A 17 7.99 5.92 8.95
CA ALA A 17 9.17 6.40 8.24
C ALA A 17 10.35 5.45 8.39
N ALA A 18 10.57 4.90 9.58
CA ALA A 18 11.62 3.92 9.82
C ALA A 18 11.40 2.64 9.01
N LEU A 19 10.18 2.12 8.99
CA LEU A 19 9.84 0.95 8.18
C LEU A 19 10.01 1.23 6.68
N HIS A 20 9.59 2.39 6.21
CA HIS A 20 9.75 2.79 4.81
C HIS A 20 11.23 2.84 4.42
N ALA A 21 12.08 3.37 5.30
CA ALA A 21 13.52 3.45 5.07
C ALA A 21 14.19 2.07 4.97
N THR A 22 13.66 1.03 5.60
CA THR A 22 14.21 -0.32 5.46
C THR A 22 13.94 -0.91 4.09
N ALA A 23 12.88 -0.48 3.41
CA ALA A 23 12.35 -1.10 2.20
C ALA A 23 12.68 -0.33 0.92
N PHE A 24 12.98 0.96 1.00
CA PHE A 24 13.18 1.83 -0.15
C PHE A 24 14.51 2.55 -0.10
N ALA A 25 15.17 2.66 -1.28
CA ALA A 25 16.44 3.38 -1.40
C ALA A 25 16.27 4.90 -1.23
N ASP A 26 15.09 5.43 -1.60
CA ASP A 26 14.74 6.84 -1.48
C ASP A 26 13.48 6.95 -0.61
N PRO A 27 13.63 6.80 0.72
CA PRO A 27 12.48 6.71 1.61
C PRO A 27 11.77 8.04 1.79
N TRP A 28 10.46 7.96 2.06
CA TRP A 28 9.66 9.12 2.40
C TRP A 28 10.02 9.61 3.81
N PRO A 29 10.19 10.92 4.01
CA PRO A 29 10.47 11.47 5.34
C PRO A 29 9.23 11.41 6.25
N GLU A 30 9.46 11.45 7.56
CA GLU A 30 8.38 11.38 8.55
C GLU A 30 7.32 12.46 8.35
N ASN A 31 7.74 13.71 8.10
CA ASN A 31 6.81 14.81 7.87
C ASN A 31 5.96 14.62 6.61
N GLY A 32 6.54 14.03 5.56
CA GLY A 32 5.81 13.71 4.33
C GLY A 32 4.72 12.67 4.59
N ILE A 33 5.02 11.63 5.35
CA ILE A 33 4.04 10.61 5.73
C ILE A 33 2.96 11.22 6.63
N ARG A 34 3.36 12.02 7.62
CA ARG A 34 2.42 12.68 8.52
C ARG A 34 1.45 13.57 7.76
N ASP A 35 1.95 14.33 6.78
CA ASP A 35 1.14 15.24 5.98
C ASP A 35 0.08 14.51 5.15
N LEU A 36 0.35 13.28 4.71
CA LEU A 36 -0.62 12.47 3.98
C LEU A 36 -1.88 12.19 4.80
N PHE A 37 -1.74 12.00 6.11
CA PHE A 37 -2.89 11.75 6.99
C PHE A 37 -3.80 12.96 7.15
N ALA A 38 -3.35 14.16 6.79
CA ALA A 38 -4.19 15.35 6.75
C ALA A 38 -5.15 15.33 5.55
N THR A 39 -4.87 14.51 4.54
CA THR A 39 -5.75 14.34 3.38
C THR A 39 -6.92 13.43 3.75
N PRO A 40 -8.18 13.85 3.52
CA PRO A 40 -9.33 12.98 3.77
C PRO A 40 -9.22 11.64 3.02
N GLY A 41 -9.59 10.56 3.69
CA GLY A 41 -9.60 9.23 3.09
C GLY A 41 -8.29 8.46 3.17
N VAL A 42 -7.25 9.04 3.77
CA VAL A 42 -5.96 8.35 3.96
C VAL A 42 -5.99 7.54 5.27
N PHE A 43 -5.59 6.28 5.17
CA PHE A 43 -5.40 5.42 6.33
C PHE A 43 -4.21 4.48 6.13
N ALA A 44 -3.69 3.94 7.22
CA ALA A 44 -2.64 2.95 7.17
C ALA A 44 -2.95 1.76 8.08
N LEU A 45 -2.52 0.59 7.66
CA LEU A 45 -2.55 -0.62 8.48
C LEU A 45 -1.14 -1.10 8.73
N MET A 46 -0.89 -1.61 9.91
CA MET A 46 0.43 -1.94 10.41
C MET A 46 0.56 -3.37 10.91
N LEU A 47 1.75 -3.90 10.73
CA LEU A 47 2.34 -5.00 11.48
C LEU A 47 3.69 -4.52 12.00
N ALA A 48 4.30 -5.27 12.94
CA ALA A 48 5.65 -4.92 13.40
C ALA A 48 6.67 -4.90 12.25
N GLU A 49 6.45 -5.72 11.22
CA GLU A 49 7.37 -5.91 10.09
C GLU A 49 7.09 -5.02 8.89
N GLY A 50 5.99 -4.26 8.89
CA GLY A 50 5.66 -3.43 7.74
C GLY A 50 4.35 -2.67 7.87
N PHE A 51 4.04 -1.88 6.86
CA PHE A 51 2.77 -1.15 6.80
C PHE A 51 2.31 -0.95 5.36
N ILE A 52 1.04 -0.63 5.21
CA ILE A 52 0.44 -0.23 3.94
C ILE A 52 -0.30 1.09 4.14
N LEU A 53 -0.15 2.01 3.20
CA LEU A 53 -0.79 3.33 3.23
C LEU A 53 -1.74 3.43 2.04
N ILE A 54 -2.99 3.77 2.32
CA ILE A 54 -4.09 3.78 1.35
C ILE A 54 -4.74 5.16 1.33
N ARG A 55 -5.18 5.58 0.14
CA ARG A 55 -6.09 6.72 0.00
C ARG A 55 -7.38 6.24 -0.62
N THR A 56 -8.51 6.61 -0.01
CA THR A 56 -9.84 6.36 -0.57
C THR A 56 -10.44 7.66 -1.08
N ALA A 57 -11.16 7.58 -2.19
CA ALA A 57 -11.90 8.69 -2.77
C ALA A 57 -13.11 8.12 -3.52
N GLY A 58 -14.32 8.39 -3.02
CA GLY A 58 -15.54 7.82 -3.59
C GLY A 58 -15.53 6.30 -3.52
N ASP A 59 -15.71 5.64 -4.64
CA ASP A 59 -15.71 4.18 -4.74
C ASP A 59 -14.34 3.57 -5.12
N GLU A 60 -13.29 4.39 -5.13
CA GLU A 60 -11.95 3.96 -5.45
C GLU A 60 -11.02 4.05 -4.25
N ALA A 61 -10.06 3.14 -4.17
CA ALA A 61 -8.96 3.18 -3.23
C ALA A 61 -7.65 2.97 -4.00
N GLU A 62 -6.57 3.52 -3.47
CA GLU A 62 -5.24 3.42 -4.08
C GLU A 62 -4.21 3.07 -3.02
N ILE A 63 -3.36 2.10 -3.31
CA ILE A 63 -2.18 1.82 -2.50
C ILE A 63 -1.14 2.89 -2.81
N LEU A 64 -0.85 3.75 -1.83
CA LEU A 64 0.19 4.77 -1.96
C LEU A 64 1.58 4.19 -1.75
N THR A 65 1.72 3.30 -0.76
CA THR A 65 2.95 2.57 -0.53
C THR A 65 2.67 1.31 0.28
N LEU A 66 3.51 0.30 0.07
CA LEU A 66 3.58 -0.92 0.86
C LEU A 66 5.04 -1.15 1.21
N ALA A 67 5.36 -1.14 2.48
CA ALA A 67 6.72 -1.34 2.98
C ALA A 67 6.75 -2.55 3.91
N VAL A 68 7.58 -3.53 3.59
CA VAL A 68 7.86 -4.69 4.44
C VAL A 68 9.37 -4.76 4.63
N ASP A 69 9.81 -4.86 5.88
CA ASP A 69 11.22 -5.01 6.20
C ASP A 69 11.82 -6.15 5.35
N PRO A 70 12.91 -5.92 4.62
CA PRO A 70 13.54 -6.96 3.81
C PRO A 70 13.84 -8.25 4.58
N ALA A 71 14.18 -8.15 5.86
CA ALA A 71 14.45 -9.30 6.71
C ALA A 71 13.19 -10.16 6.98
N ALA A 72 12.01 -9.58 6.76
CA ALA A 72 10.72 -10.24 7.01
C ALA A 72 10.00 -10.65 5.72
N ARG A 73 10.62 -10.47 4.55
CA ARG A 73 9.99 -10.81 3.27
C ARG A 73 9.81 -12.31 3.10
N ARG A 74 8.90 -12.69 2.19
CA ARG A 74 8.52 -14.08 1.87
C ARG A 74 7.84 -14.82 3.02
N LYS A 75 7.30 -14.08 4.00
CA LYS A 75 6.57 -14.65 5.14
C LYS A 75 5.08 -14.30 5.13
N GLY A 76 4.60 -13.69 4.05
CA GLY A 76 3.18 -13.36 3.88
C GLY A 76 2.73 -12.03 4.51
N PHE A 77 3.64 -11.20 5.01
CA PHE A 77 3.26 -9.90 5.62
C PHE A 77 2.65 -8.94 4.61
N GLY A 78 3.25 -8.81 3.42
CA GLY A 78 2.70 -7.95 2.36
C GLY A 78 1.31 -8.39 1.94
N ARG A 79 1.12 -9.69 1.78
CA ARG A 79 -0.18 -10.26 1.44
C ARG A 79 -1.24 -9.97 2.50
N ALA A 80 -0.89 -10.15 3.78
CA ALA A 80 -1.80 -9.86 4.89
C ALA A 80 -2.16 -8.38 4.94
N LEU A 81 -1.20 -7.48 4.73
CA LEU A 81 -1.44 -6.05 4.71
C LEU A 81 -2.38 -5.65 3.57
N VAL A 82 -2.15 -6.15 2.36
CA VAL A 82 -3.02 -5.84 1.21
C VAL A 82 -4.44 -6.34 1.45
N ARG A 83 -4.61 -7.58 1.94
CA ARG A 83 -5.93 -8.13 2.22
C ARG A 83 -6.70 -7.33 3.26
N SER A 84 -6.05 -6.97 4.35
CA SER A 84 -6.66 -6.15 5.41
C SER A 84 -7.01 -4.75 4.91
N ALA A 85 -6.12 -4.16 4.10
CA ALA A 85 -6.38 -2.84 3.53
C ALA A 85 -7.55 -2.86 2.56
N ALA A 86 -7.66 -3.90 1.73
CA ALA A 86 -8.77 -4.05 0.80
C ALA A 86 -10.11 -4.18 1.55
N ALA A 87 -10.15 -4.97 2.61
CA ALA A 87 -11.34 -5.12 3.44
C ALA A 87 -11.73 -3.81 4.11
N HIS A 88 -10.76 -3.10 4.68
CA HIS A 88 -11.01 -1.80 5.34
C HIS A 88 -11.51 -0.76 4.33
N ALA A 89 -10.87 -0.64 3.16
CA ALA A 89 -11.29 0.27 2.10
C ALA A 89 -12.73 -0.03 1.65
N ALA A 90 -13.10 -1.30 1.56
CA ALA A 90 -14.45 -1.69 1.20
C ALA A 90 -15.48 -1.23 2.23
N THR A 91 -15.15 -1.24 3.52
CA THR A 91 -16.03 -0.71 4.57
C THR A 91 -16.23 0.80 4.43
N LEU A 92 -15.34 1.49 3.76
CA LEU A 92 -15.42 2.93 3.49
C LEU A 92 -16.10 3.24 2.15
N GLY A 93 -16.59 2.23 1.44
CA GLY A 93 -17.34 2.38 0.20
C GLY A 93 -16.56 2.09 -1.08
N ALA A 94 -15.28 1.73 -0.99
CA ALA A 94 -14.48 1.42 -2.16
C ALA A 94 -14.89 0.08 -2.77
N THR A 95 -14.95 0.02 -4.11
CA THR A 95 -15.24 -1.19 -4.88
C THR A 95 -14.06 -1.61 -5.74
N SER A 96 -13.03 -0.77 -5.83
CA SER A 96 -11.80 -1.06 -6.57
C SER A 96 -10.59 -0.56 -5.80
N LEU A 97 -9.53 -1.35 -5.84
CA LEU A 97 -8.23 -1.00 -5.28
C LEU A 97 -7.22 -0.94 -6.41
N PHE A 98 -6.56 0.20 -6.55
CA PHE A 98 -5.58 0.46 -7.60
C PHE A 98 -4.18 0.60 -7.02
N LEU A 99 -3.20 0.34 -7.85
CA LEU A 99 -1.79 0.64 -7.55
C LEU A 99 -1.02 0.88 -8.84
N GLU A 100 0.13 1.53 -8.71
CA GLU A 100 1.11 1.61 -9.77
C GLU A 100 2.36 0.86 -9.33
N VAL A 101 2.90 0.04 -10.22
CA VAL A 101 4.12 -0.74 -9.96
C VAL A 101 5.06 -0.64 -11.15
N GLY A 102 6.34 -0.40 -10.88
CA GLY A 102 7.36 -0.31 -11.92
C GLY A 102 7.45 -1.59 -12.73
N VAL A 103 7.63 -1.44 -14.05
CA VAL A 103 7.72 -2.61 -14.96
C VAL A 103 8.90 -3.53 -14.64
N ARG A 104 9.92 -3.01 -13.94
CA ARG A 104 11.09 -3.79 -13.53
C ARG A 104 10.98 -4.42 -12.14
N ASN A 105 9.92 -4.10 -11.40
CA ASN A 105 9.72 -4.62 -10.06
C ASN A 105 8.97 -5.96 -10.11
N ASP A 106 9.69 -7.02 -10.45
CA ASP A 106 9.10 -8.34 -10.65
C ASP A 106 8.51 -8.91 -9.36
N ALA A 107 9.16 -8.70 -8.22
CA ALA A 107 8.69 -9.22 -6.94
C ALA A 107 7.35 -8.60 -6.53
N ALA A 108 7.20 -7.29 -6.67
CA ALA A 108 5.94 -6.61 -6.37
C ALA A 108 4.83 -7.03 -7.35
N GLN A 109 5.14 -7.14 -8.63
CA GLN A 109 4.17 -7.61 -9.63
C GLN A 109 3.68 -9.01 -9.29
N ALA A 110 4.59 -9.91 -8.91
CA ALA A 110 4.23 -11.28 -8.55
C ALA A 110 3.29 -11.29 -7.32
N LEU A 111 3.57 -10.47 -6.31
CA LEU A 111 2.69 -10.34 -5.14
C LEU A 111 1.29 -9.89 -5.54
N TYR A 112 1.19 -8.81 -6.28
CA TYR A 112 -0.10 -8.21 -6.61
C TYR A 112 -0.90 -9.09 -7.57
N ARG A 113 -0.26 -9.65 -8.60
CA ARG A 113 -0.94 -10.56 -9.54
C ARG A 113 -1.39 -11.84 -8.83
N GLY A 114 -0.60 -12.33 -7.89
CA GLY A 114 -0.97 -13.49 -7.07
C GLY A 114 -2.19 -13.23 -6.19
N LEU A 115 -2.47 -11.97 -5.86
CA LEU A 115 -3.66 -11.56 -5.10
C LEU A 115 -4.88 -11.32 -6.01
N GLY A 116 -4.71 -11.36 -7.33
CA GLY A 116 -5.81 -11.18 -8.27
C GLY A 116 -5.86 -9.82 -8.96
N PHE A 117 -4.87 -8.96 -8.74
CA PHE A 117 -4.78 -7.70 -9.48
C PHE A 117 -4.55 -7.96 -10.96
N VAL A 118 -5.18 -7.16 -11.81
CA VAL A 118 -5.04 -7.24 -13.26
C VAL A 118 -4.62 -5.89 -13.83
N ASP A 119 -3.94 -5.93 -14.99
CA ASP A 119 -3.54 -4.72 -15.70
C ASP A 119 -4.75 -3.97 -16.22
N VAL A 120 -4.80 -2.66 -15.96
CA VAL A 120 -5.83 -1.77 -16.50
C VAL A 120 -5.24 -0.57 -17.21
N GLY A 121 -3.92 -0.40 -17.19
CA GLY A 121 -3.27 0.71 -17.86
C GLY A 121 -1.77 0.70 -17.65
N ARG A 122 -1.13 1.72 -18.22
CA ARG A 122 0.32 1.90 -18.13
C ARG A 122 0.62 3.39 -18.08
N ARG A 123 1.42 3.78 -17.10
CA ARG A 123 1.95 5.14 -17.03
C ARG A 123 3.36 5.12 -17.60
N LYS A 124 3.59 5.93 -18.65
CA LYS A 124 4.91 6.03 -19.26
C LYS A 124 5.86 6.80 -18.35
N ALA A 125 7.14 6.41 -18.42
CA ALA A 125 8.30 6.90 -17.70
C ALA A 125 8.06 8.19 -16.92
N TYR A 126 7.52 8.06 -15.73
CA TYR A 126 7.28 9.18 -14.83
C TYR A 126 8.49 9.42 -13.94
N TYR A 127 9.23 8.34 -13.64
CA TYR A 127 10.42 8.38 -12.82
C TYR A 127 11.56 7.65 -13.52
N ALA A 128 12.73 8.29 -13.63
CA ALA A 128 13.99 7.66 -13.97
C ALA A 128 13.89 6.61 -15.09
N ASP A 129 13.18 6.91 -16.18
CA ASP A 129 13.09 6.06 -17.37
C ASP A 129 12.34 4.73 -17.18
N GLU A 130 11.58 4.58 -16.10
CA GLU A 130 10.80 3.37 -15.88
C GLU A 130 9.31 3.64 -16.03
N ASP A 131 8.64 2.86 -16.87
CA ASP A 131 7.19 2.84 -16.95
C ASP A 131 6.61 2.12 -15.73
N ALA A 132 5.33 2.36 -15.45
CA ALA A 132 4.61 1.65 -14.42
C ALA A 132 3.37 0.97 -15.00
N HIS A 133 3.10 -0.25 -14.54
CA HIS A 133 1.80 -0.89 -14.75
C HIS A 133 0.80 -0.31 -13.77
N ILE A 134 -0.41 -0.04 -14.23
CA ILE A 134 -1.53 0.30 -13.35
C ILE A 134 -2.35 -0.97 -13.17
N LEU A 135 -2.47 -1.42 -11.93
CA LEU A 135 -3.16 -2.65 -11.58
C LEU A 135 -4.42 -2.34 -10.78
N ARG A 136 -5.44 -3.17 -10.95
CA ARG A 136 -6.73 -3.03 -10.27
C ARG A 136 -7.18 -4.35 -9.68
N LEU A 137 -7.76 -4.29 -8.49
CA LEU A 137 -8.42 -5.40 -7.84
C LEU A 137 -9.85 -4.98 -7.46
N PRO A 138 -10.89 -5.71 -7.90
CA PRO A 138 -12.24 -5.55 -7.35
C PRO A 138 -12.22 -5.96 -5.88
N ILE A 139 -12.83 -5.16 -5.01
CA ILE A 139 -12.83 -5.42 -3.58
C ILE A 139 -14.23 -5.40 -2.99
N SER A 140 -14.36 -6.11 -1.87
CA SER A 140 -15.56 -6.12 -1.04
C SER A 140 -15.14 -6.37 0.41
N ALA A 141 -16.05 -6.11 1.36
CA ALA A 141 -15.78 -6.34 2.77
C ALA A 141 -15.43 -7.80 3.09
N GLU A 142 -15.78 -8.73 2.22
CA GLU A 142 -15.50 -10.17 2.36
C GLU A 142 -14.10 -10.56 1.87
N PHE A 143 -13.36 -9.63 1.28
CA PHE A 143 -12.05 -9.92 0.70
C PHE A 143 -11.02 -10.34 1.74
N ALA A 144 -11.09 -9.78 2.94
CA ALA A 144 -10.18 -10.14 4.02
C ALA A 144 -10.32 -11.62 4.40
#